data_fb24f0fc28b6736994e9c228fff82884
#
_entry.id   fb24f0fc28b6736994e9c228fff82884
#
_cell.length_a   1.000
_cell.length_b   1.000
_cell.length_c   1.000
_cell.angle_alpha   90.00
_cell.angle_beta   90.00
_cell.angle_gamma   90.00
#
_symmetry.space_group_name_H-M   'P 1'
#
loop_
_entity.id
_entity.type
_entity.pdbx_description
1 polymer ?
#
loop_
_entity_poly.entity_id
_entity_poly.type
_entity_poly.pdbx_seq_one_letter_code
_entity_poly.pdbx_strand_id
1 'polypeptide(L)'
;MKNLKYFIFAAVCSLFAACQDTDWDFVNNLPNLSTSPYGNNSIEEKNVITIQQLIDKYPNVFASTDQNSLIEEDIQIKGYVTGNDVGGNLYKQFCLQDATRGIIIAVNQGGISGFLPIGQEILVDLKGMYIGGYRKQPEIGAPYNGTSIGRMSKDVWASHYKVLGNIDKVDPNVVAPVEFSDIMNNKDANCAKLVKLTNVSFPEADGTTTFAPQGESNTNRSIFYNGKNHGTSVVVRTSSYADFAAMKLPKGTGTLYGIATRYNNVWQILIRQTSDIDFK
;
A
#
# COMPACT_ATOMS: atom_id res chain seq x y z
N MET A 1 24.43 -51.09 34.63
CA MET A 1 24.20 -50.40 33.35
C MET A 1 22.74 -50.10 33.00
N LYS A 2 21.75 -50.69 33.63
CA LYS A 2 20.33 -50.37 33.41
C LYS A 2 19.93 -49.00 33.98
N ASN A 3 20.50 -48.54 35.07
CA ASN A 3 20.13 -47.30 35.76
C ASN A 3 20.72 -46.04 35.08
N LEU A 4 21.77 -46.17 34.27
CA LEU A 4 22.39 -45.05 33.57
C LEU A 4 21.48 -44.50 32.44
N LYS A 5 20.67 -45.36 31.79
CA LYS A 5 19.73 -44.92 30.73
C LYS A 5 18.59 -44.07 31.27
N TYR A 6 18.13 -44.34 32.47
CA TYR A 6 17.07 -43.52 33.11
C TYR A 6 17.58 -42.17 33.60
N PHE A 7 18.85 -42.10 34.02
CA PHE A 7 19.47 -40.80 34.39
C PHE A 7 19.67 -39.90 33.19
N ILE A 8 20.05 -40.45 32.03
CA ILE A 8 20.22 -39.68 30.80
C ILE A 8 18.85 -39.20 30.30
N PHE A 9 17.79 -40.03 30.39
CA PHE A 9 16.45 -39.63 29.97
C PHE A 9 15.88 -38.55 30.89
N ALA A 10 16.09 -38.62 32.21
CA ALA A 10 15.65 -37.61 33.14
C ALA A 10 16.40 -36.28 32.95
N ALA A 11 17.71 -36.32 32.65
CA ALA A 11 18.53 -35.14 32.36
C ALA A 11 18.12 -34.43 31.05
N VAL A 12 17.70 -35.22 30.01
CA VAL A 12 17.21 -34.66 28.75
C VAL A 12 15.82 -34.04 28.93
N CYS A 13 14.94 -34.64 29.72
CA CYS A 13 13.63 -34.05 30.02
C CYS A 13 13.72 -32.77 30.87
N SER A 14 14.72 -32.65 31.74
CA SER A 14 14.92 -31.42 32.52
C SER A 14 15.48 -30.25 31.68
N LEU A 15 16.15 -30.53 30.55
CA LEU A 15 16.60 -29.51 29.62
C LEU A 15 15.45 -28.92 28.78
N PHE A 16 14.37 -29.64 28.60
CA PHE A 16 13.17 -29.11 27.94
C PHE A 16 12.22 -28.37 28.88
N ALA A 17 12.32 -28.60 30.18
CA ALA A 17 11.52 -27.88 31.19
C ALA A 17 12.09 -26.48 31.53
N ALA A 18 13.35 -26.20 31.18
CA ALA A 18 13.97 -24.90 31.44
C ALA A 18 13.55 -23.79 30.45
N CYS A 19 12.74 -24.08 29.43
CA CYS A 19 12.16 -23.10 28.51
C CYS A 19 10.69 -22.80 28.78
N GLN A 20 10.14 -23.28 29.88
CA GLN A 20 8.82 -22.90 30.37
C GLN A 20 8.97 -21.99 31.63
N ASP A 21 9.69 -20.91 31.47
CA ASP A 21 9.46 -19.78 32.34
C ASP A 21 8.12 -19.19 31.93
N THR A 22 7.10 -19.51 32.73
CA THR A 22 5.73 -19.04 32.59
C THR A 22 5.60 -17.61 33.09
N ASP A 23 6.52 -16.75 32.76
CA ASP A 23 6.34 -15.31 32.90
C ASP A 23 5.54 -14.78 31.71
N TRP A 24 4.28 -15.22 31.64
CA TRP A 24 3.24 -14.58 30.85
C TRP A 24 2.98 -13.14 31.33
N ASP A 25 3.55 -12.73 32.45
CA ASP A 25 3.57 -11.34 32.93
C ASP A 25 4.31 -10.41 31.96
N PHE A 26 5.19 -10.93 31.09
CA PHE A 26 5.79 -10.14 30.03
C PHE A 26 4.78 -9.62 29.02
N VAL A 27 3.70 -10.36 28.76
CA VAL A 27 2.62 -9.92 27.87
C VAL A 27 1.73 -8.87 28.53
N ASN A 28 1.56 -8.95 29.86
CA ASN A 28 0.76 -8.00 30.64
C ASN A 28 1.56 -6.73 31.02
N ASN A 29 2.87 -6.80 30.96
CA ASN A 29 3.81 -5.69 31.24
C ASN A 29 4.59 -5.24 30.01
N LEU A 30 4.07 -5.50 28.80
CA LEU A 30 4.55 -4.76 27.63
C LEU A 30 4.43 -3.28 27.98
N PRO A 31 5.52 -2.50 27.90
CA PRO A 31 5.43 -1.07 28.12
C PRO A 31 4.28 -0.59 27.23
N ASN A 32 3.39 0.19 27.84
CA ASN A 32 2.29 0.81 27.11
C ASN A 32 2.97 1.58 25.96
N LEU A 33 3.04 0.94 24.76
CA LEU A 33 3.66 1.52 23.58
C LEU A 33 2.74 2.64 23.11
N SER A 34 2.70 3.71 23.90
CA SER A 34 2.08 4.97 23.50
C SER A 34 2.73 5.55 22.24
N THR A 35 3.88 4.98 21.84
CA THR A 35 4.62 5.35 20.64
C THR A 35 4.94 4.09 19.83
N SER A 36 4.69 4.13 18.53
CA SER A 36 5.05 3.06 17.61
C SER A 36 6.56 2.76 17.68
N PRO A 37 7.00 1.49 17.65
CA PRO A 37 8.40 1.14 17.50
C PRO A 37 8.94 1.44 16.09
N TYR A 38 8.07 1.84 15.17
CA TYR A 38 8.41 2.11 13.77
C TYR A 38 8.42 3.61 13.48
N GLY A 39 9.27 4.00 12.53
CA GLY A 39 9.43 5.38 12.11
C GLY A 39 10.26 6.22 13.10
N ASN A 40 10.14 7.52 13.00
CA ASN A 40 10.88 8.49 13.80
C ASN A 40 9.93 9.24 14.75
N ASN A 41 9.85 8.82 16.00
CA ASN A 41 8.98 9.43 17.01
C ASN A 41 9.40 10.84 17.43
N SER A 42 10.62 11.28 17.07
CA SER A 42 11.10 12.64 17.36
C SER A 42 10.56 13.70 16.40
N ILE A 43 9.89 13.28 15.31
CA ILE A 43 9.25 14.23 14.40
C ILE A 43 8.11 14.96 15.14
N GLU A 44 8.21 16.28 15.17
CA GLU A 44 7.14 17.16 15.66
C GLU A 44 6.28 17.64 14.50
N GLU A 45 4.97 17.73 14.72
CA GLU A 45 4.02 18.21 13.70
C GLU A 45 4.21 19.72 13.52
N LYS A 46 4.60 20.13 12.31
CA LYS A 46 4.80 21.53 11.92
C LYS A 46 4.62 21.71 10.42
N ASN A 47 4.18 22.88 10.00
CA ASN A 47 4.07 23.23 8.57
C ASN A 47 3.36 22.13 7.72
N VAL A 48 2.32 21.49 8.29
CA VAL A 48 1.57 20.47 7.60
C VAL A 48 0.76 21.10 6.48
N ILE A 49 0.94 20.57 5.27
CA ILE A 49 0.16 20.95 4.08
C ILE A 49 -0.65 19.75 3.60
N THR A 50 -1.68 20.01 2.79
CA THR A 50 -2.43 18.91 2.16
C THR A 50 -1.64 18.30 1.01
N ILE A 51 -1.97 17.06 0.64
CA ILE A 51 -1.38 16.41 -0.54
C ILE A 51 -1.70 17.23 -1.81
N GLN A 52 -2.88 17.86 -1.89
CA GLN A 52 -3.19 18.78 -3.00
C GLN A 52 -2.22 19.94 -3.06
N GLN A 53 -1.97 20.63 -1.92
CA GLN A 53 -1.02 21.75 -1.86
C GLN A 53 0.40 21.32 -2.22
N LEU A 54 0.81 20.11 -1.82
CA LEU A 54 2.10 19.54 -2.24
C LEU A 54 2.18 19.40 -3.77
N ILE A 55 1.16 18.82 -4.39
CA ILE A 55 1.11 18.64 -5.85
C ILE A 55 1.08 20.01 -6.58
N ASP A 56 0.38 20.99 -6.05
CA ASP A 56 0.31 22.35 -6.64
C ASP A 56 1.69 23.05 -6.64
N LYS A 57 2.54 22.73 -5.64
CA LYS A 57 3.94 23.21 -5.60
C LYS A 57 4.83 22.52 -6.64
N TYR A 58 4.52 21.27 -7.01
CA TYR A 58 5.33 20.43 -7.91
C TYR A 58 4.51 19.91 -9.10
N PRO A 59 3.96 20.77 -9.97
CA PRO A 59 3.04 20.38 -11.04
C PRO A 59 3.68 19.48 -12.11
N ASN A 60 5.01 19.44 -12.19
CA ASN A 60 5.77 18.63 -13.15
C ASN A 60 5.58 17.12 -12.96
N VAL A 61 5.00 16.67 -11.83
CA VAL A 61 4.65 15.25 -11.62
C VAL A 61 3.69 14.70 -12.68
N PHE A 62 2.98 15.57 -13.39
CA PHE A 62 2.08 15.22 -14.49
C PHE A 62 2.69 15.41 -15.88
N ALA A 63 3.97 15.77 -15.97
CA ALA A 63 4.63 15.96 -17.26
C ALA A 63 4.60 14.70 -18.14
N SER A 64 4.70 14.88 -19.44
CA SER A 64 4.76 13.76 -20.40
C SER A 64 6.03 12.93 -20.27
N THR A 65 7.11 13.54 -19.79
CA THR A 65 8.38 12.90 -19.43
C THR A 65 8.48 12.79 -17.93
N ASP A 66 8.99 11.66 -17.43
CA ASP A 66 9.18 11.44 -16.02
C ASP A 66 10.17 12.49 -15.45
N GLN A 67 9.81 13.09 -14.32
CA GLN A 67 10.60 14.12 -13.65
C GLN A 67 10.59 13.91 -12.15
N ASN A 68 11.64 14.40 -11.49
CA ASN A 68 11.71 14.46 -10.02
C ASN A 68 12.22 15.85 -9.59
N SER A 69 11.89 16.20 -8.36
CA SER A 69 12.33 17.44 -7.70
C SER A 69 12.65 17.14 -6.24
N LEU A 70 13.76 17.69 -5.75
CA LEU A 70 14.07 17.69 -4.32
C LEU A 70 13.12 18.63 -3.59
N ILE A 71 12.56 18.18 -2.47
CA ILE A 71 11.78 19.01 -1.56
C ILE A 71 12.75 19.65 -0.56
N GLU A 72 13.04 20.94 -0.75
CA GLU A 72 13.95 21.69 0.11
C GLU A 72 13.22 22.37 1.28
N GLU A 73 11.92 22.60 1.11
CA GLU A 73 11.08 23.25 2.11
C GLU A 73 10.87 22.37 3.35
N ASP A 74 10.83 23.00 4.51
CA ASP A 74 10.48 22.35 5.78
C ASP A 74 8.96 22.21 5.89
N ILE A 75 8.41 21.24 5.18
CA ILE A 75 6.97 20.94 5.07
C ILE A 75 6.69 19.47 5.35
N GLN A 76 5.50 19.20 5.82
CA GLN A 76 5.01 17.87 6.16
C GLN A 76 3.65 17.62 5.50
N ILE A 77 3.33 16.32 5.30
CA ILE A 77 1.97 15.88 4.97
C ILE A 77 1.49 14.89 6.00
N LYS A 78 0.16 14.81 6.17
CA LYS A 78 -0.49 13.86 7.05
C LYS A 78 -1.62 13.16 6.30
N GLY A 79 -1.77 11.85 6.53
CA GLY A 79 -2.83 11.08 5.88
C GLY A 79 -2.88 9.64 6.38
N TYR A 80 -3.78 8.90 5.77
CA TYR A 80 -4.05 7.50 6.09
C TYR A 80 -3.49 6.59 5.00
N VAL A 81 -2.93 5.46 5.41
CA VAL A 81 -2.53 4.39 4.49
C VAL A 81 -3.78 3.74 3.92
N THR A 82 -3.99 3.85 2.61
CA THR A 82 -5.18 3.30 1.94
C THR A 82 -4.90 2.03 1.14
N GLY A 83 -3.63 1.74 0.85
CA GLY A 83 -3.20 0.51 0.18
C GLY A 83 -1.72 0.25 0.42
N ASN A 84 -1.37 -1.00 0.64
CA ASN A 84 0.00 -1.47 0.89
C ASN A 84 0.20 -2.87 0.29
N ASP A 85 1.24 -3.57 0.71
CA ASP A 85 1.63 -4.87 0.19
C ASP A 85 0.91 -6.07 0.84
N VAL A 86 -0.18 -5.86 1.59
CA VAL A 86 -0.88 -6.90 2.35
C VAL A 86 -1.34 -8.07 1.47
N GLY A 87 -1.84 -7.82 0.27
CA GLY A 87 -2.26 -8.85 -0.69
C GLY A 87 -1.27 -9.06 -1.84
N GLY A 88 -0.03 -8.58 -1.73
CA GLY A 88 1.02 -8.81 -2.72
C GLY A 88 0.89 -8.08 -4.06
N ASN A 89 -0.18 -7.31 -4.28
CA ASN A 89 -0.39 -6.59 -5.54
C ASN A 89 0.36 -5.25 -5.61
N LEU A 90 0.57 -4.59 -4.48
CA LEU A 90 1.45 -3.44 -4.37
C LEU A 90 2.82 -3.91 -3.87
N TYR A 91 3.89 -3.56 -4.57
CA TYR A 91 5.22 -4.05 -4.24
C TYR A 91 6.19 -2.90 -4.01
N LYS A 92 6.74 -2.83 -2.77
CA LYS A 92 7.71 -1.79 -2.37
C LYS A 92 7.17 -0.38 -2.55
N GLN A 93 5.89 -0.21 -2.29
CA GLN A 93 5.16 1.05 -2.30
C GLN A 93 3.87 0.93 -1.48
N PHE A 94 3.36 2.06 -1.05
CA PHE A 94 2.04 2.15 -0.44
C PHE A 94 1.36 3.46 -0.85
N CYS A 95 0.06 3.53 -0.64
CA CYS A 95 -0.74 4.72 -0.94
C CYS A 95 -1.08 5.45 0.35
N LEU A 96 -0.81 6.74 0.38
CA LEU A 96 -1.20 7.67 1.44
C LEU A 96 -2.29 8.57 0.90
N GLN A 97 -3.37 8.79 1.66
CA GLN A 97 -4.48 9.64 1.26
C GLN A 97 -4.90 10.55 2.40
N ASP A 98 -5.10 11.82 2.10
CA ASP A 98 -5.77 12.80 2.96
C ASP A 98 -7.18 13.13 2.42
N ALA A 99 -7.86 14.10 3.01
CA ALA A 99 -9.18 14.51 2.55
C ALA A 99 -9.19 15.09 1.11
N THR A 100 -8.04 15.51 0.60
CA THR A 100 -7.91 16.19 -0.70
C THR A 100 -7.50 15.23 -1.81
N ARG A 101 -6.46 14.38 -1.57
CA ARG A 101 -5.85 13.54 -2.61
C ARG A 101 -5.22 12.28 -2.03
N GLY A 102 -4.86 11.36 -2.96
CA GLY A 102 -3.89 10.30 -2.72
C GLY A 102 -2.54 10.59 -3.35
N ILE A 103 -1.50 9.93 -2.84
CA ILE A 103 -0.14 9.90 -3.39
C ILE A 103 0.51 8.54 -3.13
N ILE A 104 1.38 8.11 -4.02
CA ILE A 104 2.18 6.89 -3.80
C ILE A 104 3.47 7.28 -3.06
N ILE A 105 3.85 6.48 -2.07
CA ILE A 105 5.16 6.53 -1.43
C ILE A 105 5.92 5.26 -1.82
N ALA A 106 7.03 5.43 -2.54
CA ALA A 106 7.84 4.36 -3.11
C ALA A 106 9.07 4.10 -2.23
N VAL A 107 9.10 2.93 -1.57
CA VAL A 107 10.14 2.55 -0.60
C VAL A 107 10.73 1.19 -0.98
N ASN A 108 12.04 1.05 -0.99
CA ASN A 108 12.71 -0.23 -1.24
C ASN A 108 12.66 -1.15 0.00
N GLN A 109 11.45 -1.45 0.45
CA GLN A 109 11.15 -2.30 1.59
C GLN A 109 9.91 -3.14 1.28
N GLY A 110 9.93 -4.41 1.66
CA GLY A 110 8.75 -5.28 1.66
C GLY A 110 8.21 -5.46 3.08
N GLY A 111 7.00 -6.02 3.19
CA GLY A 111 6.33 -6.24 4.48
C GLY A 111 5.85 -4.93 5.12
N ILE A 112 5.54 -3.93 4.29
CA ILE A 112 5.05 -2.61 4.74
C ILE A 112 3.78 -2.77 5.56
N SER A 113 2.92 -3.69 5.19
CA SER A 113 1.66 -3.99 5.89
C SER A 113 1.82 -4.38 7.36
N GLY A 114 2.99 -4.92 7.73
CA GLY A 114 3.29 -5.32 9.11
C GLY A 114 3.55 -4.15 10.07
N PHE A 115 3.88 -2.97 9.55
CA PHE A 115 4.16 -1.78 10.38
C PHE A 115 3.39 -0.52 9.95
N LEU A 116 2.78 -0.53 8.78
CA LEU A 116 1.86 0.49 8.28
C LEU A 116 0.60 -0.20 7.71
N PRO A 117 -0.27 -0.74 8.58
CA PRO A 117 -1.51 -1.37 8.13
C PRO A 117 -2.44 -0.36 7.44
N ILE A 118 -3.36 -0.86 6.60
CA ILE A 118 -4.40 -0.03 5.99
C ILE A 118 -5.22 0.65 7.09
N GLY A 119 -5.44 1.95 6.96
CA GLY A 119 -6.10 2.81 7.94
C GLY A 119 -5.15 3.49 8.93
N GLN A 120 -3.85 3.14 8.92
CA GLN A 120 -2.88 3.81 9.78
C GLN A 120 -2.68 5.26 9.36
N GLU A 121 -2.85 6.19 10.31
CA GLU A 121 -2.48 7.59 10.10
C GLU A 121 -0.98 7.79 10.33
N ILE A 122 -0.34 8.54 9.45
CA ILE A 122 1.07 8.91 9.56
C ILE A 122 1.30 10.38 9.26
N LEU A 123 2.33 10.93 9.87
CA LEU A 123 2.93 12.22 9.55
C LEU A 123 4.23 11.95 8.77
N VAL A 124 4.43 12.64 7.67
CA VAL A 124 5.64 12.49 6.82
C VAL A 124 6.35 13.83 6.74
N ASP A 125 7.60 13.87 7.17
CA ASP A 125 8.52 15.00 6.97
C ASP A 125 9.13 14.90 5.57
N LEU A 126 8.86 15.90 4.73
CA LEU A 126 9.21 15.85 3.32
C LEU A 126 10.57 16.48 3.00
N LYS A 127 11.16 17.24 3.93
CA LYS A 127 12.43 17.92 3.67
C LYS A 127 13.55 16.92 3.36
N GLY A 128 14.18 17.08 2.20
CA GLY A 128 15.24 16.18 1.73
C GLY A 128 14.73 14.95 0.96
N MET A 129 13.43 14.75 0.89
CA MET A 129 12.81 13.73 0.03
C MET A 129 12.64 14.25 -1.40
N TYR A 130 12.33 13.36 -2.32
CA TYR A 130 12.02 13.71 -3.70
C TYR A 130 10.56 13.43 -4.00
N ILE A 131 9.94 14.34 -4.76
CA ILE A 131 8.65 14.14 -5.38
C ILE A 131 8.84 14.08 -6.89
N GLY A 132 8.11 13.21 -7.57
CA GLY A 132 8.20 13.09 -9.02
C GLY A 132 6.99 12.44 -9.64
N GLY A 133 7.04 12.30 -10.95
CA GLY A 133 6.03 11.61 -11.73
C GLY A 133 6.61 10.40 -12.44
N TYR A 134 6.04 9.23 -12.18
CA TYR A 134 6.28 8.05 -13.00
C TYR A 134 5.07 7.82 -13.91
N ARG A 135 5.27 8.02 -15.20
CA ARG A 135 4.16 7.90 -16.17
C ARG A 135 2.91 8.71 -15.75
N LYS A 136 3.15 9.92 -15.28
CA LYS A 136 2.13 10.86 -14.77
C LYS A 136 1.46 10.43 -13.46
N GLN A 137 1.92 9.37 -12.79
CA GLN A 137 1.51 9.04 -11.43
C GLN A 137 2.42 9.78 -10.45
N PRO A 138 1.88 10.67 -9.59
CA PRO A 138 2.69 11.33 -8.56
C PRO A 138 3.20 10.34 -7.52
N GLU A 139 4.49 10.45 -7.20
CA GLU A 139 5.15 9.60 -6.22
C GLU A 139 6.14 10.40 -5.38
N ILE A 140 6.24 10.06 -4.10
CA ILE A 140 7.34 10.44 -3.21
C ILE A 140 8.32 9.27 -3.19
N GLY A 141 9.61 9.55 -3.40
CA GLY A 141 10.61 8.51 -3.51
C GLY A 141 12.04 9.04 -3.54
N ALA A 142 12.85 8.50 -4.43
CA ALA A 142 14.22 8.93 -4.70
C ALA A 142 14.46 9.09 -6.20
N PRO A 143 15.48 9.84 -6.64
CA PRO A 143 15.84 9.94 -8.04
C PRO A 143 16.15 8.57 -8.64
N TYR A 144 15.69 8.33 -9.85
CA TYR A 144 15.96 7.12 -10.61
C TYR A 144 16.31 7.47 -12.06
N ASN A 145 17.43 6.93 -12.58
CA ASN A 145 17.92 7.20 -13.93
C ASN A 145 17.93 8.71 -14.29
N GLY A 146 18.36 9.55 -13.35
CA GLY A 146 18.48 10.99 -13.53
C GLY A 146 17.17 11.75 -13.32
N THR A 147 16.21 11.61 -14.21
CA THR A 147 14.98 12.42 -14.20
C THR A 147 13.77 11.72 -13.59
N SER A 148 13.71 10.39 -13.61
CA SER A 148 12.55 9.65 -13.09
C SER A 148 12.55 9.58 -11.57
N ILE A 149 11.40 9.27 -10.99
CA ILE A 149 11.24 8.93 -9.58
C ILE A 149 11.28 7.41 -9.40
N GLY A 150 11.89 6.96 -8.31
CA GLY A 150 11.97 5.56 -7.93
C GLY A 150 11.91 5.38 -6.43
N ARG A 151 12.24 4.18 -5.97
CA ARG A 151 12.11 3.82 -4.55
C ARG A 151 13.23 4.42 -3.71
N MET A 152 12.90 5.10 -2.63
CA MET A 152 13.87 5.50 -1.62
C MET A 152 14.35 4.31 -0.80
N SER A 153 15.50 4.43 -0.13
CA SER A 153 15.96 3.40 0.80
C SER A 153 15.04 3.32 2.02
N LYS A 154 14.99 2.14 2.65
CA LYS A 154 14.22 1.94 3.88
C LYS A 154 14.70 2.84 5.03
N ASP A 155 16.00 3.15 5.06
CA ASP A 155 16.58 3.96 6.14
C ASP A 155 16.20 5.44 6.00
N VAL A 156 16.18 5.95 4.76
CA VAL A 156 15.64 7.28 4.47
C VAL A 156 14.16 7.33 4.87
N TRP A 157 13.37 6.36 4.44
CA TRP A 157 11.96 6.30 4.82
C TRP A 157 11.77 6.28 6.34
N ALA A 158 12.47 5.40 7.05
CA ALA A 158 12.34 5.25 8.51
C ALA A 158 12.62 6.55 9.28
N SER A 159 13.48 7.43 8.76
CA SER A 159 13.80 8.71 9.41
C SER A 159 12.80 9.82 9.13
N HIS A 160 11.89 9.65 8.13
CA HIS A 160 11.03 10.71 7.62
C HIS A 160 9.54 10.53 7.96
N TYR A 161 9.13 9.47 8.67
CA TYR A 161 7.74 9.33 9.05
C TYR A 161 7.57 9.05 10.55
N LYS A 162 6.42 9.46 11.05
CA LYS A 162 5.94 9.15 12.40
C LYS A 162 4.56 8.52 12.32
N VAL A 163 4.38 7.41 13.03
CA VAL A 163 3.06 6.77 13.19
C VAL A 163 2.25 7.60 14.17
N LEU A 164 1.02 7.92 13.81
CA LEU A 164 0.09 8.65 14.66
C LEU A 164 -0.97 7.69 15.23
N GLY A 165 -1.37 7.94 16.46
CA GLY A 165 -2.33 7.07 17.15
C GLY A 165 -1.72 5.72 17.57
N ASN A 166 -2.60 4.74 17.78
CA ASN A 166 -2.23 3.41 18.24
C ASN A 166 -2.39 2.42 17.08
N ILE A 167 -1.28 1.75 16.69
CA ILE A 167 -1.25 0.75 15.61
C ILE A 167 -2.18 -0.45 15.86
N ASP A 168 -2.43 -0.79 17.12
CA ASP A 168 -3.32 -1.91 17.50
C ASP A 168 -4.82 -1.57 17.40
N LYS A 169 -5.15 -0.30 17.15
CA LYS A 169 -6.53 0.21 17.08
C LYS A 169 -6.84 0.92 15.77
N VAL A 170 -6.20 0.48 14.70
CA VAL A 170 -6.39 1.05 13.37
C VAL A 170 -7.73 0.61 12.79
N ASP A 171 -8.52 1.58 12.31
CA ASP A 171 -9.73 1.29 11.53
C ASP A 171 -9.39 1.24 10.03
N PRO A 172 -9.43 0.07 9.39
CA PRO A 172 -9.14 -0.05 7.97
C PRO A 172 -10.17 0.67 7.08
N ASN A 173 -11.31 1.07 7.62
CA ASN A 173 -12.39 1.76 6.91
C ASN A 173 -12.42 3.27 7.19
N VAL A 174 -11.44 3.82 7.88
CA VAL A 174 -11.36 5.26 8.22
C VAL A 174 -11.44 6.16 6.98
N VAL A 175 -10.92 5.70 5.85
CA VAL A 175 -11.06 6.37 4.55
C VAL A 175 -12.13 5.65 3.73
N ALA A 176 -13.25 6.31 3.52
CA ALA A 176 -14.31 5.77 2.67
C ALA A 176 -13.88 5.79 1.19
N PRO A 177 -14.10 4.69 0.44
CA PRO A 177 -13.83 4.67 -0.99
C PRO A 177 -14.82 5.58 -1.74
N VAL A 178 -14.32 6.33 -2.72
CA VAL A 178 -15.19 7.11 -3.62
C VAL A 178 -15.65 6.24 -4.79
N GLU A 179 -16.85 6.51 -5.33
CA GLU A 179 -17.29 5.82 -6.53
C GLU A 179 -16.42 6.22 -7.72
N PHE A 180 -15.89 5.23 -8.44
CA PHE A 180 -14.93 5.48 -9.52
C PHE A 180 -15.52 6.32 -10.67
N SER A 181 -16.82 6.19 -10.97
CA SER A 181 -17.50 7.02 -11.97
C SER A 181 -17.37 8.51 -11.70
N ASP A 182 -17.32 8.90 -10.43
CA ASP A 182 -17.30 10.32 -10.03
C ASP A 182 -15.94 10.95 -10.30
N ILE A 183 -14.88 10.13 -10.34
CA ILE A 183 -13.50 10.61 -10.46
C ILE A 183 -12.81 10.26 -11.78
N MET A 184 -13.37 9.34 -12.58
CA MET A 184 -12.69 8.77 -13.74
C MET A 184 -12.32 9.79 -14.84
N ASN A 185 -13.03 10.91 -14.91
CA ASN A 185 -12.84 11.92 -15.96
C ASN A 185 -11.64 12.85 -15.69
N ASN A 186 -11.09 12.87 -14.47
CA ASN A 186 -9.95 13.72 -14.13
C ASN A 186 -8.85 12.91 -13.41
N LYS A 187 -7.94 12.34 -14.22
CA LYS A 187 -6.83 11.52 -13.70
C LYS A 187 -5.85 12.33 -12.86
N ASP A 188 -5.56 13.57 -13.25
CA ASP A 188 -4.59 14.41 -12.58
C ASP A 188 -5.03 14.74 -11.15
N ALA A 189 -6.32 15.02 -10.96
CA ALA A 189 -6.86 15.33 -9.63
C ALA A 189 -7.08 14.12 -8.74
N ASN A 190 -7.26 12.92 -9.31
CA ASN A 190 -7.87 11.80 -8.60
C ASN A 190 -7.03 10.52 -8.54
N CYS A 191 -5.85 10.47 -9.18
CA CYS A 191 -4.99 9.29 -9.08
C CYS A 191 -4.50 9.05 -7.64
N ALA A 192 -4.22 7.79 -7.33
CA ALA A 192 -3.88 7.24 -6.02
C ALA A 192 -5.00 7.31 -4.95
N LYS A 193 -6.25 7.56 -5.33
CA LYS A 193 -7.40 7.48 -4.41
C LYS A 193 -7.92 6.05 -4.25
N LEU A 194 -8.41 5.76 -3.05
CA LEU A 194 -9.20 4.57 -2.77
C LEU A 194 -10.57 4.70 -3.44
N VAL A 195 -10.93 3.73 -4.25
CA VAL A 195 -12.16 3.70 -5.04
C VAL A 195 -12.96 2.43 -4.82
N LYS A 196 -14.26 2.51 -5.13
CA LYS A 196 -15.11 1.36 -5.41
C LYS A 196 -15.68 1.48 -6.83
N LEU A 197 -15.87 0.36 -7.47
CA LEU A 197 -16.49 0.22 -8.78
C LEU A 197 -17.69 -0.71 -8.59
N THR A 198 -18.89 -0.18 -8.65
CA THR A 198 -20.12 -0.96 -8.53
C THR A 198 -20.59 -1.44 -9.91
N ASN A 199 -21.26 -2.61 -9.95
CA ASN A 199 -21.74 -3.22 -11.20
C ASN A 199 -20.65 -3.42 -12.26
N VAL A 200 -19.46 -3.84 -11.84
CA VAL A 200 -18.36 -4.19 -12.74
C VAL A 200 -18.45 -5.66 -13.15
N SER A 201 -18.06 -5.98 -14.38
CA SER A 201 -17.87 -7.34 -14.85
C SER A 201 -16.60 -7.45 -15.71
N PHE A 202 -16.10 -8.67 -15.86
CA PHE A 202 -14.93 -8.95 -16.67
C PHE A 202 -15.36 -9.61 -17.98
N PRO A 203 -15.18 -8.95 -19.14
CA PRO A 203 -15.48 -9.56 -20.44
C PRO A 203 -14.76 -10.88 -20.70
N GLU A 204 -13.57 -11.04 -20.07
CA GLU A 204 -12.70 -12.22 -20.20
C GLU A 204 -13.06 -13.35 -19.22
N ALA A 205 -14.13 -13.24 -18.42
CA ALA A 205 -14.53 -14.25 -17.42
C ALA A 205 -15.18 -15.48 -18.05
N ASP A 206 -14.37 -16.30 -18.71
CA ASP A 206 -14.78 -17.55 -19.39
C ASP A 206 -14.88 -18.77 -18.44
N GLY A 207 -14.45 -18.63 -17.19
CA GLY A 207 -14.39 -19.69 -16.17
C GLY A 207 -13.02 -20.38 -16.09
N THR A 208 -12.05 -19.96 -16.91
CA THR A 208 -10.67 -20.45 -16.92
C THR A 208 -9.65 -19.35 -16.73
N THR A 209 -9.89 -18.18 -17.29
CA THR A 209 -9.03 -16.99 -17.21
C THR A 209 -8.88 -16.50 -15.78
N THR A 210 -7.63 -16.27 -15.36
CA THR A 210 -7.29 -15.80 -14.00
C THR A 210 -6.98 -14.30 -13.99
N PHE A 211 -6.92 -13.69 -12.80
CA PHE A 211 -6.50 -12.28 -12.66
C PHE A 211 -5.10 -12.05 -13.23
N ALA A 212 -4.14 -12.91 -12.88
CA ALA A 212 -2.81 -12.92 -13.50
C ALA A 212 -2.31 -14.37 -13.63
N PRO A 213 -1.85 -14.79 -14.83
CA PRO A 213 -1.27 -16.12 -15.01
C PRO A 213 0.10 -16.19 -14.34
N GLN A 214 0.46 -17.39 -13.92
CA GLN A 214 1.77 -17.68 -13.34
C GLN A 214 2.88 -17.42 -14.37
N GLY A 215 3.96 -16.79 -13.94
CA GLY A 215 5.14 -16.50 -14.76
C GLY A 215 5.11 -15.15 -15.47
N GLU A 216 3.99 -14.44 -15.48
CA GLU A 216 3.93 -13.05 -15.94
C GLU A 216 4.24 -12.09 -14.77
N SER A 217 4.87 -10.95 -15.05
CA SER A 217 5.16 -9.99 -13.99
C SER A 217 3.92 -9.22 -13.54
N ASN A 218 3.09 -8.82 -14.48
CA ASN A 218 1.83 -8.11 -14.25
C ASN A 218 0.87 -8.35 -15.42
N THR A 219 -0.43 -8.43 -15.11
CA THR A 219 -1.50 -8.62 -16.09
C THR A 219 -2.52 -7.49 -15.98
N ASN A 220 -3.00 -7.01 -17.13
CA ASN A 220 -4.11 -6.06 -17.21
C ASN A 220 -5.36 -6.80 -17.69
N ARG A 221 -6.47 -6.68 -16.94
CA ARG A 221 -7.78 -7.18 -17.33
C ARG A 221 -8.69 -6.02 -17.65
N SER A 222 -9.32 -6.06 -18.82
CA SER A 222 -10.35 -5.09 -19.17
C SER A 222 -11.60 -5.29 -18.31
N ILE A 223 -12.36 -4.22 -18.13
CA ILE A 223 -13.63 -4.27 -17.39
C ILE A 223 -14.76 -3.67 -18.21
N PHE A 224 -15.96 -4.24 -18.01
CA PHE A 224 -17.21 -3.60 -18.34
C PHE A 224 -17.72 -2.88 -17.09
N TYR A 225 -17.85 -1.56 -17.19
CA TYR A 225 -18.23 -0.71 -16.07
C TYR A 225 -19.00 0.50 -16.57
N ASN A 226 -19.98 0.96 -15.81
CA ASN A 226 -20.83 2.11 -16.15
C ASN A 226 -21.39 2.04 -17.59
N GLY A 227 -21.94 0.88 -17.94
CA GLY A 227 -22.65 0.64 -19.21
C GLY A 227 -21.76 0.39 -20.43
N LYS A 228 -20.43 0.32 -20.31
CA LYS A 228 -19.55 0.08 -21.45
C LYS A 228 -18.29 -0.72 -21.12
N ASN A 229 -17.71 -1.35 -22.15
CA ASN A 229 -16.39 -1.93 -22.09
C ASN A 229 -15.34 -0.81 -22.18
N HIS A 230 -14.45 -0.73 -21.21
CA HIS A 230 -13.39 0.29 -21.17
C HIS A 230 -12.11 -0.11 -21.92
N GLY A 231 -12.03 -1.35 -22.40
CA GLY A 231 -10.85 -1.86 -23.14
C GLY A 231 -9.57 -1.65 -22.34
N THR A 232 -8.60 -0.94 -22.94
CA THR A 232 -7.33 -0.64 -22.30
C THR A 232 -7.28 0.70 -21.55
N SER A 233 -8.38 1.49 -21.56
CA SER A 233 -8.40 2.81 -20.93
C SER A 233 -8.61 2.77 -19.42
N VAL A 234 -9.29 1.72 -18.94
CA VAL A 234 -9.46 1.38 -17.53
C VAL A 234 -9.26 -0.12 -17.39
N VAL A 235 -8.29 -0.52 -16.60
CA VAL A 235 -7.96 -1.94 -16.40
C VAL A 235 -7.81 -2.26 -14.92
N VAL A 236 -8.10 -3.49 -14.56
CA VAL A 236 -7.65 -4.09 -13.31
C VAL A 236 -6.24 -4.62 -13.56
N ARG A 237 -5.26 -4.06 -12.85
CA ARG A 237 -3.87 -4.47 -12.96
C ARG A 237 -3.49 -5.34 -11.78
N THR A 238 -3.03 -6.54 -12.08
CA THR A 238 -2.70 -7.56 -11.08
C THR A 238 -1.27 -8.04 -11.27
N SER A 239 -0.51 -8.03 -10.18
CA SER A 239 0.81 -8.68 -10.09
C SER A 239 0.62 -10.20 -10.00
N SER A 240 1.50 -10.98 -10.64
CA SER A 240 1.51 -12.44 -10.47
C SER A 240 1.87 -12.89 -9.04
N TYR A 241 2.34 -11.97 -8.20
CA TYR A 241 2.61 -12.20 -6.77
C TYR A 241 1.42 -11.86 -5.86
N ALA A 242 0.32 -11.35 -6.41
CA ALA A 242 -0.87 -11.08 -5.61
C ALA A 242 -1.51 -12.40 -5.13
N ASP A 243 -2.01 -12.41 -3.90
CA ASP A 243 -2.64 -13.57 -3.28
C ASP A 243 -3.81 -14.13 -4.11
N PHE A 244 -4.48 -13.24 -4.84
CA PHE A 244 -5.60 -13.57 -5.72
C PHE A 244 -5.20 -13.74 -7.19
N ALA A 245 -3.91 -13.67 -7.55
CA ALA A 245 -3.46 -13.72 -8.95
C ALA A 245 -4.01 -14.95 -9.70
N ALA A 246 -3.94 -16.13 -9.08
CA ALA A 246 -4.41 -17.41 -9.64
C ALA A 246 -5.93 -17.59 -9.54
N MET A 247 -6.66 -16.70 -8.87
CA MET A 247 -8.12 -16.76 -8.84
C MET A 247 -8.67 -16.54 -10.24
N LYS A 248 -9.67 -17.33 -10.61
CA LYS A 248 -10.41 -17.13 -11.86
C LYS A 248 -11.17 -15.81 -11.80
N LEU A 249 -11.24 -15.13 -12.94
CA LEU A 249 -12.09 -13.94 -13.05
C LEU A 249 -13.54 -14.31 -12.69
N PRO A 250 -14.17 -13.56 -11.79
CA PRO A 250 -15.54 -13.85 -11.39
C PRO A 250 -16.50 -13.58 -12.54
N LYS A 251 -17.49 -14.47 -12.71
CA LYS A 251 -18.59 -14.31 -13.67
C LYS A 251 -19.67 -13.39 -13.08
N GLY A 252 -20.45 -12.80 -13.96
CA GLY A 252 -21.54 -11.89 -13.56
C GLY A 252 -21.02 -10.49 -13.22
N THR A 253 -21.78 -9.80 -12.38
CA THR A 253 -21.48 -8.42 -11.96
C THR A 253 -21.25 -8.38 -10.46
N GLY A 254 -20.31 -7.53 -10.04
CA GLY A 254 -19.98 -7.35 -8.64
C GLY A 254 -19.44 -5.96 -8.33
N THR A 255 -18.83 -5.83 -7.17
CA THR A 255 -18.14 -4.62 -6.73
C THR A 255 -16.67 -4.91 -6.57
N LEU A 256 -15.83 -4.01 -7.05
CA LEU A 256 -14.39 -4.02 -6.79
C LEU A 256 -14.01 -2.80 -5.95
N TYR A 257 -13.08 -3.01 -5.04
CA TYR A 257 -12.38 -1.95 -4.32
C TYR A 257 -10.91 -1.95 -4.71
N GLY A 258 -10.26 -0.80 -4.63
CA GLY A 258 -8.84 -0.72 -4.96
C GLY A 258 -8.32 0.70 -5.02
N ILE A 259 -7.07 0.83 -5.39
CA ILE A 259 -6.44 2.14 -5.61
C ILE A 259 -6.50 2.48 -7.09
N ALA A 260 -7.06 3.63 -7.43
CA ALA A 260 -7.10 4.15 -8.79
C ALA A 260 -5.76 4.81 -9.13
N THR A 261 -4.82 4.05 -9.65
CA THR A 261 -3.54 4.56 -10.14
C THR A 261 -3.60 4.87 -11.63
N ARG A 262 -2.57 5.52 -12.15
CA ARG A 262 -2.48 5.81 -13.57
C ARG A 262 -1.17 5.34 -14.18
N TYR A 263 -1.21 5.04 -15.46
CA TYR A 263 -0.04 4.87 -16.32
C TYR A 263 -0.27 5.67 -17.61
N ASN A 264 0.32 6.85 -17.69
CA ASN A 264 -0.01 7.87 -18.68
C ASN A 264 -1.52 8.19 -18.70
N ASN A 265 -2.22 7.81 -19.75
CA ASN A 265 -3.66 8.05 -19.90
C ASN A 265 -4.54 6.85 -19.52
N VAL A 266 -3.94 5.78 -19.01
CA VAL A 266 -4.66 4.56 -18.58
C VAL A 266 -4.94 4.65 -17.08
N TRP A 267 -6.17 4.35 -16.67
CA TRP A 267 -6.48 4.02 -15.30
C TRP A 267 -6.11 2.57 -15.01
N GLN A 268 -5.35 2.35 -13.95
CA GLN A 268 -5.04 1.04 -13.42
C GLN A 268 -5.65 0.91 -12.02
N ILE A 269 -6.65 0.06 -11.88
CA ILE A 269 -7.24 -0.25 -10.58
C ILE A 269 -6.40 -1.36 -9.94
N LEU A 270 -5.75 -1.04 -8.83
CA LEU A 270 -4.97 -1.99 -8.04
C LEU A 270 -5.83 -2.50 -6.89
N ILE A 271 -6.34 -3.73 -7.02
CA ILE A 271 -7.00 -4.45 -5.93
C ILE A 271 -5.95 -4.68 -4.84
N ARG A 272 -6.30 -4.40 -3.57
CA ARG A 272 -5.34 -4.46 -2.45
C ARG A 272 -5.22 -5.87 -1.87
N GLN A 273 -6.34 -6.58 -1.79
CA GLN A 273 -6.47 -7.90 -1.17
C GLN A 273 -7.73 -8.61 -1.67
N THR A 274 -7.85 -9.89 -1.38
CA THR A 274 -8.97 -10.73 -1.86
C THR A 274 -10.35 -10.21 -1.43
N SER A 275 -10.48 -9.62 -0.24
CA SER A 275 -11.74 -9.05 0.26
C SER A 275 -12.21 -7.80 -0.52
N ASP A 276 -11.37 -7.23 -1.37
CA ASP A 276 -11.73 -6.14 -2.27
C ASP A 276 -12.53 -6.63 -3.52
N ILE A 277 -12.71 -7.95 -3.66
CA ILE A 277 -13.41 -8.59 -4.78
C ILE A 277 -14.75 -9.11 -4.26
N ASP A 278 -15.82 -8.32 -4.41
CA ASP A 278 -17.16 -8.66 -3.93
C ASP A 278 -18.07 -8.99 -5.13
N PHE A 279 -18.08 -10.25 -5.52
CA PHE A 279 -18.94 -10.83 -6.56
C PHE A 279 -19.80 -11.93 -5.95
N LYS A 280 -21.09 -11.87 -6.21
CA LYS A 280 -22.08 -12.84 -5.71
C LYS A 280 -22.46 -13.85 -6.79
#